data_bc497ec530d6641d142c567c52d68edb
#
_entry.id   bc497ec530d6641d142c567c52d68edb
#
_cell.length_a   1.000
_cell.length_b   1.000
_cell.length_c   1.000
_cell.angle_alpha   90.00
_cell.angle_beta   90.00
_cell.angle_gamma   90.00
#
_symmetry.space_group_name_H-M   'P 1'
#
loop_
_entity.id
_entity.type
_entity.pdbx_description
1 polymer ?
#
loop_
_entity_poly.entity_id
_entity_poly.type
_entity_poly.pdbx_seq_one_letter_code
_entity_poly.pdbx_strand_id
1 'polypeptide(L)'
;MWKKIDPVPVLKMLAACMLASLLAACSLLPAEEPPLAPPLVEPVKQNIVTVEVRRGTLEQTVRGSGVLEPYDLRYHSFKAGGGRIKEVFVRRGQEVKAGDPLVQLELEGLDLELKYKALNLEKAKLELEQAKANMNPDEMRVKLIQLDIAQAEYDLVKERLDNKLLKAERDGVVTFVTNKEPPDMVNAYETLVVVADTSKLHVILTKNDSNWASAVKVGMDAVLAWRGQTFAGKVVQTPGSAPSTDDTRLLELYARSVYIEPETLPEGVNMGDVVDVTIVTDRRENTLVIPANALRTFASRNYVQVMDGERVFEADVEIGIRTASELEILSGVEEGQQIILR
;
A
#
# COMPACT_ATOMS: atom_id res chain seq x y z
N MET A 1 50.22 -21.13 -126.81
CA MET A 1 49.35 -19.93 -126.71
C MET A 1 48.65 -19.92 -125.42
N TRP A 2 49.18 -19.32 -124.37
CA TRP A 2 48.62 -19.29 -123.05
C TRP A 2 47.86 -17.99 -122.85
N LYS A 3 46.55 -18.10 -122.59
CA LYS A 3 45.73 -16.97 -122.33
C LYS A 3 45.77 -16.64 -120.80
N LYS A 4 46.34 -15.48 -120.50
CA LYS A 4 46.33 -14.96 -119.10
C LYS A 4 44.90 -14.69 -118.65
N ILE A 5 44.53 -15.31 -117.54
CA ILE A 5 43.30 -15.00 -116.87
C ILE A 5 43.58 -13.91 -115.84
N ASP A 6 42.96 -12.77 -115.98
CA ASP A 6 43.07 -11.62 -115.08
C ASP A 6 42.52 -11.96 -113.70
N PRO A 7 43.21 -11.70 -112.58
CA PRO A 7 42.79 -12.07 -111.19
C PRO A 7 41.67 -11.16 -110.63
N VAL A 8 41.26 -10.14 -111.33
CA VAL A 8 40.33 -9.11 -110.80
C VAL A 8 38.90 -9.58 -110.53
N PRO A 9 38.25 -10.51 -111.27
CA PRO A 9 36.91 -10.92 -110.95
C PRO A 9 36.83 -11.82 -109.72
N VAL A 10 37.84 -12.65 -109.43
CA VAL A 10 37.88 -13.59 -108.25
C VAL A 10 38.04 -12.84 -106.91
N LEU A 11 38.83 -11.75 -106.98
CA LEU A 11 39.09 -10.93 -105.79
C LEU A 11 37.79 -10.12 -105.39
N LYS A 12 37.07 -9.65 -106.40
CA LYS A 12 35.76 -8.96 -106.23
C LYS A 12 34.67 -9.91 -105.70
N MET A 13 34.71 -11.15 -106.14
CA MET A 13 33.73 -12.17 -105.66
C MET A 13 34.04 -12.65 -104.26
N LEU A 14 35.28 -12.77 -103.87
CA LEU A 14 35.72 -13.05 -102.47
C LEU A 14 35.38 -11.87 -101.55
N ALA A 15 35.64 -10.63 -102.02
CA ALA A 15 35.26 -9.45 -101.21
C ALA A 15 33.74 -9.32 -101.04
N ALA A 16 32.93 -9.66 -102.01
CA ALA A 16 31.44 -9.64 -101.93
C ALA A 16 30.95 -10.76 -100.96
N CYS A 17 31.56 -11.96 -100.96
CA CYS A 17 31.22 -13.04 -100.03
C CYS A 17 31.62 -12.72 -98.61
N MET A 18 32.77 -12.04 -98.42
CA MET A 18 33.19 -11.62 -97.10
C MET A 18 32.32 -10.51 -96.50
N LEU A 19 31.84 -9.58 -97.41
CA LEU A 19 30.92 -8.55 -96.95
C LEU A 19 29.50 -9.10 -96.62
N ALA A 20 29.05 -10.12 -97.39
CA ALA A 20 27.77 -10.79 -97.15
C ALA A 20 27.80 -11.63 -95.81
N SER A 21 28.96 -12.23 -95.44
CA SER A 21 29.09 -12.97 -94.17
C SER A 21 29.16 -12.04 -92.98
N LEU A 22 29.66 -10.81 -93.11
CA LEU A 22 29.64 -9.78 -92.07
C LEU A 22 28.21 -9.24 -91.74
N LEU A 23 27.33 -9.20 -92.74
CA LEU A 23 25.94 -8.77 -92.61
C LEU A 23 25.05 -9.88 -91.97
N ALA A 24 25.41 -11.14 -92.12
CA ALA A 24 24.67 -12.25 -91.53
C ALA A 24 25.01 -12.51 -90.02
N ALA A 25 26.14 -11.96 -89.51
CA ALA A 25 26.54 -12.14 -88.13
C ALA A 25 25.73 -11.33 -87.08
N CYS A 26 24.97 -10.32 -87.56
CA CYS A 26 24.17 -9.50 -86.64
C CYS A 26 22.79 -10.12 -86.28
N SER A 27 22.38 -11.24 -86.89
CA SER A 27 21.06 -11.85 -86.61
C SER A 27 21.13 -13.05 -85.63
N LEU A 28 22.32 -13.33 -85.06
CA LEU A 28 22.55 -14.43 -84.11
C LEU A 28 22.66 -13.97 -82.63
N LEU A 29 22.37 -12.66 -82.38
CA LEU A 29 22.22 -12.23 -81.01
C LEU A 29 20.82 -12.69 -80.54
N PRO A 30 20.74 -13.42 -79.42
CA PRO A 30 19.42 -13.74 -78.81
C PRO A 30 18.72 -12.43 -78.48
N ALA A 31 17.48 -12.27 -78.99
CA ALA A 31 16.61 -11.17 -78.59
C ALA A 31 16.52 -11.21 -77.03
N GLU A 32 16.99 -10.17 -76.40
CA GLU A 32 16.70 -10.01 -74.96
C GLU A 32 15.17 -9.99 -74.83
N GLU A 33 14.65 -11.03 -74.14
CA GLU A 33 13.28 -10.98 -73.73
C GLU A 33 13.07 -9.71 -72.90
N PRO A 34 12.03 -8.91 -73.19
CA PRO A 34 11.75 -7.74 -72.36
C PRO A 34 11.63 -8.22 -70.88
N PRO A 35 12.27 -7.51 -69.92
CA PRO A 35 12.22 -7.92 -68.52
C PRO A 35 10.72 -8.08 -68.18
N LEU A 36 10.38 -9.29 -67.72
CA LEU A 36 9.06 -9.56 -67.19
C LEU A 36 8.73 -8.46 -66.19
N ALA A 37 7.69 -7.70 -66.46
CA ALA A 37 7.19 -6.72 -65.51
C ALA A 37 7.06 -7.42 -64.15
N PRO A 38 7.61 -6.86 -63.08
CA PRO A 38 7.49 -7.51 -61.79
C PRO A 38 6.00 -7.83 -61.56
N PRO A 39 5.69 -9.03 -61.07
CA PRO A 39 4.28 -9.36 -60.84
C PRO A 39 3.69 -8.27 -59.96
N LEU A 40 2.56 -7.73 -60.37
CA LEU A 40 1.75 -6.84 -59.55
C LEU A 40 1.35 -7.66 -58.30
N VAL A 41 2.21 -7.61 -57.25
CA VAL A 41 1.88 -8.16 -55.96
C VAL A 41 0.75 -7.27 -55.43
N GLU A 42 -0.47 -7.80 -55.40
CA GLU A 42 -1.55 -7.10 -54.71
C GLU A 42 -1.04 -6.76 -53.30
N PRO A 43 -1.16 -5.49 -52.87
CA PRO A 43 -0.70 -5.11 -51.55
C PRO A 43 -1.42 -5.99 -50.52
N VAL A 44 -0.64 -6.70 -49.72
CA VAL A 44 -1.18 -7.53 -48.64
C VAL A 44 -2.09 -6.62 -47.80
N LYS A 45 -3.39 -6.89 -47.82
CA LYS A 45 -4.35 -6.18 -46.99
C LYS A 45 -3.93 -6.46 -45.54
N GLN A 46 -3.18 -5.53 -44.95
CA GLN A 46 -2.86 -5.59 -43.53
C GLN A 46 -4.20 -5.52 -42.79
N ASN A 47 -4.47 -6.48 -41.94
CA ASN A 47 -5.60 -6.42 -41.04
C ASN A 47 -5.31 -5.30 -40.00
N ILE A 48 -5.73 -4.09 -40.36
CA ILE A 48 -5.59 -2.92 -39.45
C ILE A 48 -6.69 -3.03 -38.42
N VAL A 49 -6.32 -3.23 -37.17
CA VAL A 49 -7.25 -3.21 -36.04
C VAL A 49 -7.38 -1.75 -35.59
N THR A 50 -8.58 -1.22 -35.63
CA THR A 50 -8.88 0.15 -35.18
C THR A 50 -9.75 0.12 -33.94
N VAL A 51 -9.68 1.19 -33.17
CA VAL A 51 -10.53 1.47 -32.03
C VAL A 51 -11.05 2.89 -32.14
N GLU A 52 -12.28 3.10 -31.74
CA GLU A 52 -12.90 4.41 -31.70
C GLU A 52 -12.49 5.20 -30.44
N VAL A 53 -12.15 6.47 -30.62
CA VAL A 53 -11.96 7.43 -29.52
C VAL A 53 -13.29 7.66 -28.84
N ARG A 54 -13.40 7.34 -27.60
CA ARG A 54 -14.63 7.48 -26.82
C ARG A 54 -14.43 8.37 -25.60
N ARG A 55 -15.51 8.93 -25.10
CA ARG A 55 -15.49 9.55 -23.77
C ARG A 55 -15.69 8.48 -22.70
N GLY A 56 -14.93 8.60 -21.64
CA GLY A 56 -14.99 7.67 -20.51
C GLY A 56 -14.52 8.31 -19.23
N THR A 57 -14.59 7.52 -18.17
CA THR A 57 -13.98 7.85 -16.88
C THR A 57 -12.67 7.08 -16.76
N LEU A 58 -11.59 7.78 -16.47
CA LEU A 58 -10.28 7.21 -16.25
C LEU A 58 -9.87 7.42 -14.80
N GLU A 59 -9.43 6.35 -14.16
CA GLU A 59 -8.98 6.37 -12.76
C GLU A 59 -7.54 5.88 -12.67
N GLN A 60 -6.69 6.69 -12.06
CA GLN A 60 -5.38 6.24 -11.64
C GLN A 60 -5.48 5.66 -10.24
N THR A 61 -5.01 4.42 -10.06
CA THR A 61 -5.14 3.71 -8.80
C THR A 61 -3.81 3.19 -8.29
N VAL A 62 -3.65 3.22 -6.98
CA VAL A 62 -2.61 2.49 -6.27
C VAL A 62 -3.23 1.24 -5.64
N ARG A 63 -2.69 0.07 -5.98
CA ARG A 63 -3.19 -1.21 -5.47
C ARG A 63 -2.16 -1.91 -4.60
N GLY A 64 -2.64 -2.66 -3.62
CA GLY A 64 -1.82 -3.49 -2.75
C GLY A 64 -2.67 -4.27 -1.76
N SER A 65 -2.03 -5.05 -0.90
CA SER A 65 -2.69 -5.76 0.19
C SER A 65 -2.29 -5.12 1.51
N GLY A 66 -3.26 -4.78 2.32
CA GLY A 66 -3.08 -4.24 3.66
C GLY A 66 -3.51 -5.22 4.73
N VAL A 67 -3.11 -4.97 5.96
CA VAL A 67 -3.50 -5.76 7.13
C VAL A 67 -4.40 -4.92 8.01
N LEU A 68 -5.47 -5.52 8.51
CA LEU A 68 -6.35 -4.90 9.50
C LEU A 68 -5.69 -4.92 10.87
N GLU A 69 -5.42 -3.73 11.40
CA GLU A 69 -4.85 -3.54 12.71
C GLU A 69 -5.73 -2.61 13.57
N PRO A 70 -5.73 -2.79 14.89
CA PRO A 70 -6.48 -1.91 15.78
C PRO A 70 -5.85 -0.52 15.83
N TYR A 71 -6.69 0.48 15.86
CA TYR A 71 -6.25 1.88 15.95
C TYR A 71 -5.54 2.19 17.26
N ASP A 72 -5.96 1.59 18.36
CA ASP A 72 -5.45 1.87 19.70
C ASP A 72 -4.99 0.58 20.39
N LEU A 73 -3.69 0.54 20.69
CA LEU A 73 -3.03 -0.52 21.44
C LEU A 73 -2.64 0.01 22.80
N ARG A 74 -3.06 -0.67 23.87
CA ARG A 74 -2.65 -0.35 25.23
C ARG A 74 -1.64 -1.35 25.75
N TYR A 75 -0.46 -0.83 26.04
CA TYR A 75 0.66 -1.59 26.58
C TYR A 75 0.60 -1.55 28.10
N HIS A 76 0.39 -2.72 28.71
CA HIS A 76 0.27 -2.85 30.14
C HIS A 76 1.58 -3.35 30.74
N SER A 77 2.10 -2.58 31.69
CA SER A 77 3.36 -2.83 32.41
C SER A 77 3.27 -2.31 33.84
N PHE A 78 4.03 -2.89 34.73
CA PHE A 78 4.18 -2.36 36.09
C PHE A 78 5.07 -1.11 36.06
N LYS A 79 4.56 0.03 36.52
CA LYS A 79 5.28 1.32 36.50
C LYS A 79 6.05 1.59 37.76
N ALA A 80 5.50 1.19 38.91
CA ALA A 80 6.06 1.47 40.25
C ALA A 80 7.16 0.51 40.68
N GLY A 81 7.43 -0.54 39.92
CA GLY A 81 8.48 -1.53 40.23
C GLY A 81 8.19 -2.89 39.64
N GLY A 82 9.19 -3.74 39.58
CA GLY A 82 9.06 -5.13 39.17
C GLY A 82 8.72 -6.07 40.29
N GLY A 83 8.87 -7.38 40.05
CA GLY A 83 8.68 -8.44 41.04
C GLY A 83 8.52 -9.80 40.37
N ARG A 84 8.30 -10.84 41.20
CA ARG A 84 8.00 -12.18 40.68
C ARG A 84 6.55 -12.30 40.28
N ILE A 85 6.29 -12.93 39.13
CA ILE A 85 4.94 -13.24 38.69
C ILE A 85 4.35 -14.30 39.63
N LYS A 86 3.18 -14.01 40.17
CA LYS A 86 2.36 -14.97 40.91
C LYS A 86 1.41 -15.69 39.97
N GLU A 87 0.76 -14.93 39.08
CA GLU A 87 -0.27 -15.47 38.17
C GLU A 87 -0.47 -14.56 36.97
N VAL A 88 -0.74 -15.17 35.80
CA VAL A 88 -1.18 -14.49 34.56
C VAL A 88 -2.61 -14.95 34.29
N PHE A 89 -3.57 -14.02 34.32
CA PHE A 89 -5.02 -14.33 34.23
C PHE A 89 -5.55 -14.41 32.82
N VAL A 90 -4.80 -13.92 31.84
CA VAL A 90 -5.28 -13.74 30.47
C VAL A 90 -4.45 -14.52 29.45
N ARG A 91 -5.07 -14.79 28.32
CA ARG A 91 -4.43 -15.44 27.16
C ARG A 91 -4.63 -14.58 25.91
N ARG A 92 -3.75 -14.75 24.95
CA ARG A 92 -3.87 -14.10 23.65
C ARG A 92 -5.21 -14.47 22.98
N GLY A 93 -5.92 -13.48 22.45
CA GLY A 93 -7.24 -13.62 21.82
C GLY A 93 -8.41 -13.55 22.81
N GLN A 94 -8.16 -13.39 24.11
CA GLN A 94 -9.22 -13.26 25.11
C GLN A 94 -9.77 -11.84 25.16
N GLU A 95 -11.11 -11.70 25.24
CA GLU A 95 -11.77 -10.44 25.52
C GLU A 95 -11.64 -10.10 27.00
N VAL A 96 -11.35 -8.83 27.29
CA VAL A 96 -11.22 -8.28 28.64
C VAL A 96 -12.00 -6.97 28.76
N LYS A 97 -12.47 -6.67 29.96
CA LYS A 97 -13.14 -5.41 30.32
C LYS A 97 -12.23 -4.54 31.16
N ALA A 98 -12.49 -3.24 31.16
CA ALA A 98 -11.80 -2.31 32.04
C ALA A 98 -11.91 -2.78 33.51
N GLY A 99 -10.74 -2.86 34.18
CA GLY A 99 -10.65 -3.36 35.57
C GLY A 99 -10.35 -4.85 35.69
N ASP A 100 -10.48 -5.66 34.64
CA ASP A 100 -10.14 -7.09 34.69
C ASP A 100 -8.68 -7.31 35.04
N PRO A 101 -8.35 -8.31 35.88
CA PRO A 101 -6.98 -8.64 36.24
C PRO A 101 -6.23 -9.24 35.06
N LEU A 102 -5.03 -8.77 34.79
CA LEU A 102 -4.15 -9.25 33.71
C LEU A 102 -2.99 -10.09 34.28
N VAL A 103 -2.23 -9.51 35.17
CA VAL A 103 -1.05 -10.15 35.80
C VAL A 103 -0.96 -9.73 37.24
N GLN A 104 -0.67 -10.69 38.13
CA GLN A 104 -0.40 -10.43 39.56
C GLN A 104 1.04 -10.78 39.89
N LEU A 105 1.70 -9.89 40.63
CA LEU A 105 2.99 -10.16 41.27
C LEU A 105 2.80 -10.77 42.65
N GLU A 106 3.85 -11.42 43.15
CA GLU A 106 3.89 -11.86 44.54
C GLU A 106 3.77 -10.67 45.50
N LEU A 107 2.94 -10.83 46.53
CA LEU A 107 2.61 -9.75 47.46
C LEU A 107 3.67 -9.50 48.52
N GLU A 108 4.59 -10.47 48.75
CA GLU A 108 5.72 -10.35 49.65
C GLU A 108 5.33 -9.90 51.09
N GLY A 109 4.11 -10.26 51.52
CA GLY A 109 3.58 -9.90 52.85
C GLY A 109 2.87 -8.55 52.93
N LEU A 110 2.71 -7.81 51.81
CA LEU A 110 2.00 -6.53 51.79
C LEU A 110 0.53 -6.63 52.23
N ASP A 111 -0.11 -7.78 52.03
CA ASP A 111 -1.48 -8.05 52.50
C ASP A 111 -1.57 -8.07 54.04
N LEU A 112 -0.57 -8.62 54.70
CA LEU A 112 -0.47 -8.60 56.15
C LEU A 112 -0.11 -7.20 56.67
N GLU A 113 0.85 -6.53 56.01
CA GLU A 113 1.25 -5.15 56.35
C GLU A 113 0.03 -4.21 56.25
N LEU A 114 -0.78 -4.34 55.19
CA LEU A 114 -2.01 -3.54 55.03
C LEU A 114 -2.98 -3.76 56.20
N LYS A 115 -3.17 -4.99 56.64
CA LYS A 115 -4.03 -5.29 57.82
C LYS A 115 -3.53 -4.62 59.09
N TYR A 116 -2.20 -4.61 59.31
CA TYR A 116 -1.62 -3.89 60.46
C TYR A 116 -1.84 -2.37 60.35
N LYS A 117 -1.66 -1.78 59.19
CA LYS A 117 -1.90 -0.35 59.00
C LYS A 117 -3.38 0.00 59.11
N ALA A 118 -4.28 -0.85 58.63
CA ALA A 118 -5.73 -0.68 58.82
C ALA A 118 -6.12 -0.71 60.32
N LEU A 119 -5.52 -1.64 61.12
CA LEU A 119 -5.75 -1.68 62.55
C LEU A 119 -5.24 -0.41 63.27
N ASN A 120 -4.05 0.09 62.87
CA ASN A 120 -3.50 1.32 63.45
C ASN A 120 -4.37 2.54 63.10
N LEU A 121 -4.88 2.63 61.87
CA LEU A 121 -5.80 3.66 61.43
C LEU A 121 -7.08 3.64 62.27
N GLU A 122 -7.67 2.45 62.48
CA GLU A 122 -8.88 2.34 63.28
C GLU A 122 -8.66 2.71 64.73
N LYS A 123 -7.51 2.33 65.32
CA LYS A 123 -7.10 2.80 66.68
C LYS A 123 -6.98 4.31 66.76
N ALA A 124 -6.32 4.96 65.76
CA ALA A 124 -6.19 6.41 65.73
C ALA A 124 -7.55 7.13 65.65
N LYS A 125 -8.51 6.56 64.88
CA LYS A 125 -9.89 7.08 64.83
C LYS A 125 -10.57 7.00 66.21
N LEU A 126 -10.50 5.87 66.89
CA LEU A 126 -11.08 5.68 68.21
C LEU A 126 -10.46 6.63 69.25
N GLU A 127 -9.15 6.80 69.24
CA GLU A 127 -8.44 7.71 70.13
C GLU A 127 -8.85 9.19 69.90
N LEU A 128 -9.07 9.59 68.65
CA LEU A 128 -9.59 10.94 68.32
C LEU A 128 -11.02 11.11 68.86
N GLU A 129 -11.89 10.11 68.73
CA GLU A 129 -13.27 10.18 69.25
C GLU A 129 -13.26 10.27 70.78
N GLN A 130 -12.37 9.55 71.47
CA GLN A 130 -12.16 9.67 72.94
C GLN A 130 -11.70 11.07 73.32
N ALA A 131 -10.73 11.63 72.60
CA ALA A 131 -10.24 13.00 72.87
C ALA A 131 -11.31 14.05 72.65
N LYS A 132 -12.19 13.87 71.67
CA LYS A 132 -13.38 14.72 71.48
C LYS A 132 -14.34 14.65 72.68
N ALA A 133 -14.60 13.44 73.17
CA ALA A 133 -15.47 13.24 74.32
C ALA A 133 -14.90 13.89 75.60
N ASN A 134 -13.60 13.93 75.76
CA ASN A 134 -12.91 14.57 76.87
C ASN A 134 -12.85 16.11 76.77
N MET A 135 -13.27 16.71 75.66
CA MET A 135 -13.31 18.17 75.38
C MET A 135 -11.92 18.86 75.58
N ASN A 136 -10.82 18.14 75.36
CA ASN A 136 -9.45 18.68 75.50
C ASN A 136 -8.90 19.11 74.11
N PRO A 137 -8.81 20.42 73.80
CA PRO A 137 -8.42 20.89 72.49
C PRO A 137 -6.99 20.51 72.08
N ASP A 138 -6.06 20.50 73.00
CA ASP A 138 -4.67 20.16 72.71
C ASP A 138 -4.50 18.67 72.44
N GLU A 139 -5.18 17.83 73.20
CA GLU A 139 -5.23 16.38 72.94
C GLU A 139 -5.88 16.06 71.64
N MET A 140 -7.02 16.72 71.30
CA MET A 140 -7.68 16.56 70.00
C MET A 140 -6.75 16.88 68.88
N ARG A 141 -5.98 17.98 68.95
CA ARG A 141 -5.05 18.37 67.91
C ARG A 141 -3.94 17.34 67.69
N VAL A 142 -3.38 16.79 68.76
CA VAL A 142 -2.39 15.71 68.67
C VAL A 142 -2.99 14.46 68.03
N LYS A 143 -4.23 14.07 68.47
CA LYS A 143 -4.89 12.87 67.93
C LYS A 143 -5.29 13.04 66.48
N LEU A 144 -5.63 14.24 66.03
CA LEU A 144 -5.88 14.52 64.63
C LEU A 144 -4.62 14.29 63.77
N ILE A 145 -3.46 14.80 64.23
CA ILE A 145 -2.19 14.58 63.50
C ILE A 145 -1.84 13.08 63.48
N GLN A 146 -2.09 12.35 64.57
CA GLN A 146 -1.86 10.90 64.63
C GLN A 146 -2.76 10.15 63.63
N LEU A 147 -4.01 10.55 63.48
CA LEU A 147 -4.93 10.01 62.50
C LEU A 147 -4.45 10.27 61.07
N ASP A 148 -4.01 11.50 60.74
CA ASP A 148 -3.50 11.85 59.43
C ASP A 148 -2.25 11.01 59.07
N ILE A 149 -1.34 10.79 60.03
CA ILE A 149 -0.19 9.91 59.84
C ILE A 149 -0.63 8.47 59.58
N ALA A 150 -1.52 7.92 60.40
CA ALA A 150 -2.00 6.54 60.23
C ALA A 150 -2.76 6.35 58.88
N GLN A 151 -3.51 7.34 58.48
CA GLN A 151 -4.17 7.35 57.14
C GLN A 151 -3.14 7.33 56.00
N ALA A 152 -2.14 8.21 56.06
CA ALA A 152 -1.07 8.26 55.03
C ALA A 152 -0.28 6.95 54.94
N GLU A 153 0.04 6.34 56.11
CA GLU A 153 0.71 5.02 56.16
C GLU A 153 -0.15 3.91 55.54
N TYR A 154 -1.44 3.88 55.84
CA TYR A 154 -2.38 2.93 55.24
C TYR A 154 -2.47 3.10 53.73
N ASP A 155 -2.63 4.33 53.26
CA ASP A 155 -2.78 4.64 51.85
C ASP A 155 -1.50 4.27 51.07
N LEU A 156 -0.32 4.51 51.64
CA LEU A 156 0.96 4.14 51.01
C LEU A 156 1.07 2.60 50.82
N VAL A 157 0.71 1.81 51.82
CA VAL A 157 0.76 0.34 51.70
C VAL A 157 -0.30 -0.16 50.74
N LYS A 158 -1.49 0.44 50.76
CA LYS A 158 -2.57 0.12 49.85
C LYS A 158 -2.16 0.39 48.40
N GLU A 159 -1.57 1.55 48.09
CA GLU A 159 -1.04 1.86 46.78
C GLU A 159 0.02 0.85 46.32
N ARG A 160 0.95 0.47 47.20
CA ARG A 160 1.95 -0.57 46.91
C ARG A 160 1.31 -1.92 46.60
N LEU A 161 0.24 -2.28 47.29
CA LEU A 161 -0.51 -3.51 47.08
C LEU A 161 -1.29 -3.45 45.73
N ASP A 162 -1.96 -2.33 45.46
CA ASP A 162 -2.68 -2.11 44.23
C ASP A 162 -1.75 -2.15 43.02
N ASN A 163 -0.53 -1.64 43.15
CA ASN A 163 0.53 -1.69 42.14
C ASN A 163 1.11 -3.09 41.89
N LYS A 164 0.75 -4.11 42.71
CA LYS A 164 1.11 -5.53 42.47
C LYS A 164 0.10 -6.25 41.58
N LEU A 165 -1.01 -5.62 41.20
CA LEU A 165 -2.02 -6.17 40.32
C LEU A 165 -2.17 -5.29 39.06
N LEU A 166 -1.76 -5.83 37.93
CA LEU A 166 -1.94 -5.18 36.63
C LEU A 166 -3.36 -5.46 36.14
N LYS A 167 -4.10 -4.39 35.79
CA LYS A 167 -5.48 -4.46 35.34
C LYS A 167 -5.62 -3.87 33.94
N ALA A 168 -6.61 -4.33 33.20
CA ALA A 168 -6.98 -3.73 31.93
C ALA A 168 -7.48 -2.28 32.12
N GLU A 169 -6.90 -1.33 31.39
CA GLU A 169 -7.31 0.08 31.46
C GLU A 169 -8.61 0.35 30.68
N ARG A 170 -9.00 -0.56 29.76
CA ARG A 170 -10.18 -0.45 28.89
C ARG A 170 -10.64 -1.82 28.42
N ASP A 171 -11.83 -1.84 27.83
CA ASP A 171 -12.36 -3.01 27.12
C ASP A 171 -11.57 -3.26 25.84
N GLY A 172 -11.39 -4.53 25.47
CA GLY A 172 -10.70 -4.91 24.26
C GLY A 172 -10.31 -6.37 24.19
N VAL A 173 -9.47 -6.72 23.21
CA VAL A 173 -8.94 -8.08 23.01
C VAL A 173 -7.45 -8.09 23.31
N VAL A 174 -7.01 -9.10 24.03
CA VAL A 174 -5.60 -9.31 24.34
C VAL A 174 -4.85 -9.78 23.08
N THR A 175 -3.93 -8.96 22.58
CA THR A 175 -3.14 -9.24 21.37
C THR A 175 -1.78 -9.83 21.67
N PHE A 176 -1.24 -9.52 22.84
CA PHE A 176 0.06 -10.01 23.31
C PHE A 176 0.01 -10.34 24.79
N VAL A 177 0.61 -11.43 25.19
CA VAL A 177 0.91 -11.81 26.56
C VAL A 177 2.38 -12.21 26.60
N THR A 178 3.07 -11.80 27.66
CA THR A 178 4.47 -12.19 27.90
C THR A 178 4.65 -13.70 27.91
N ASN A 179 5.83 -14.16 27.48
CA ASN A 179 6.19 -15.58 27.57
C ASN A 179 6.68 -15.99 28.98
N LYS A 180 6.75 -15.03 29.91
CA LYS A 180 7.17 -15.28 31.29
C LYS A 180 6.05 -15.96 32.06
N GLU A 181 6.42 -16.95 32.85
CA GLU A 181 5.52 -17.74 33.69
C GLU A 181 5.92 -17.62 35.17
N PRO A 182 5.01 -17.90 36.11
CA PRO A 182 5.38 -17.97 37.51
C PRO A 182 6.50 -19.01 37.72
N PRO A 183 7.58 -18.70 38.49
CA PRO A 183 7.85 -17.50 39.29
C PRO A 183 8.82 -16.50 38.64
N ASP A 184 8.77 -16.29 37.33
CA ASP A 184 9.71 -15.43 36.63
C ASP A 184 9.69 -13.98 37.15
N MET A 185 10.83 -13.31 37.01
CA MET A 185 10.99 -11.90 37.38
C MET A 185 10.60 -11.00 36.17
N VAL A 186 9.86 -9.95 36.49
CA VAL A 186 9.58 -8.85 35.55
C VAL A 186 10.15 -7.55 36.08
N ASN A 187 10.56 -6.69 35.14
CA ASN A 187 11.09 -5.38 35.45
C ASN A 187 10.01 -4.31 35.36
N ALA A 188 10.26 -3.14 35.96
CA ALA A 188 9.44 -1.97 35.73
C ALA A 188 9.45 -1.60 34.23
N TYR A 189 8.31 -1.13 33.72
CA TYR A 189 8.08 -0.73 32.33
C TYR A 189 8.24 -1.83 31.27
N GLU A 190 8.42 -3.07 31.69
CA GLU A 190 8.42 -4.23 30.79
C GLU A 190 6.97 -4.51 30.34
N THR A 191 6.71 -4.51 29.03
CA THR A 191 5.37 -4.83 28.48
C THR A 191 5.03 -6.30 28.74
N LEU A 192 3.96 -6.53 29.48
CA LEU A 192 3.49 -7.88 29.82
C LEU A 192 2.25 -8.29 29.04
N VAL A 193 1.33 -7.37 28.84
CA VAL A 193 0.08 -7.59 28.11
C VAL A 193 -0.20 -6.40 27.22
N VAL A 194 -0.68 -6.66 26.00
CA VAL A 194 -1.19 -5.62 25.09
C VAL A 194 -2.67 -5.90 24.84
N VAL A 195 -3.50 -4.91 25.10
CA VAL A 195 -4.94 -4.94 24.84
C VAL A 195 -5.26 -3.99 23.69
N ALA A 196 -5.96 -4.50 22.70
CA ALA A 196 -6.38 -3.77 21.51
C ALA A 196 -7.89 -3.46 21.53
N ASP A 197 -8.25 -2.26 21.12
CA ASP A 197 -9.64 -1.92 20.85
C ASP A 197 -10.00 -2.43 19.44
N THR A 198 -10.77 -3.50 19.39
CA THR A 198 -11.20 -4.11 18.12
C THR A 198 -12.44 -3.44 17.51
N SER A 199 -13.04 -2.46 18.21
CA SER A 199 -14.17 -1.70 17.67
C SER A 199 -13.76 -0.74 16.56
N LYS A 200 -12.48 -0.37 16.51
CA LYS A 200 -11.90 0.54 15.52
C LYS A 200 -10.66 -0.11 14.90
N LEU A 201 -10.85 -0.63 13.70
CA LEU A 201 -9.77 -1.20 12.89
C LEU A 201 -9.44 -0.26 11.74
N HIS A 202 -8.18 -0.18 11.38
CA HIS A 202 -7.72 0.46 10.17
C HIS A 202 -6.91 -0.53 9.33
N VAL A 203 -6.87 -0.30 8.02
CA VAL A 203 -6.05 -1.10 7.11
C VAL A 203 -4.71 -0.41 6.94
N ILE A 204 -3.62 -1.11 7.25
CA ILE A 204 -2.26 -0.63 7.01
C ILE A 204 -1.75 -1.24 5.71
N LEU A 205 -1.61 -0.42 4.70
CA LEU A 205 -0.97 -0.78 3.43
C LEU A 205 0.50 -0.40 3.47
N THR A 206 1.39 -1.40 3.46
CA THR A 206 2.84 -1.21 3.50
C THR A 206 3.48 -1.75 2.24
N LYS A 207 4.41 -1.00 1.64
CA LYS A 207 5.25 -1.43 0.52
C LYS A 207 6.71 -1.07 0.75
N ASN A 208 7.61 -1.84 0.16
CA ASN A 208 9.05 -1.62 0.30
C ASN A 208 9.59 -0.46 -0.55
N ASP A 209 8.87 -0.06 -1.61
CA ASP A 209 9.20 1.11 -2.42
C ASP A 209 8.60 2.36 -1.78
N SER A 210 9.43 3.35 -1.42
CA SER A 210 9.00 4.59 -0.78
C SER A 210 8.24 5.55 -1.72
N ASN A 211 8.41 5.41 -3.03
CA ASN A 211 7.83 6.36 -4.00
C ASN A 211 6.35 6.12 -4.29
N TRP A 212 5.84 4.91 -4.02
CA TRP A 212 4.45 4.56 -4.31
C TRP A 212 3.42 5.43 -3.56
N ALA A 213 3.77 5.84 -2.35
CA ALA A 213 2.89 6.63 -1.50
C ALA A 213 2.88 8.13 -1.85
N SER A 214 3.79 8.59 -2.72
CA SER A 214 3.90 10.02 -3.08
C SER A 214 2.64 10.56 -3.77
N ALA A 215 1.93 9.72 -4.52
CA ALA A 215 0.68 10.06 -5.17
C ALA A 215 -0.54 9.99 -4.23
N VAL A 216 -0.40 9.37 -3.04
CA VAL A 216 -1.49 9.18 -2.10
C VAL A 216 -1.55 10.34 -1.12
N LYS A 217 -2.75 10.91 -0.94
CA LYS A 217 -3.01 12.01 -0.01
C LYS A 217 -4.08 11.61 1.00
N VAL A 218 -4.03 12.22 2.16
CA VAL A 218 -5.09 12.10 3.18
C VAL A 218 -6.42 12.56 2.60
N GLY A 219 -7.50 11.83 2.89
CA GLY A 219 -8.85 12.09 2.40
C GLY A 219 -9.20 11.39 1.08
N MET A 220 -8.25 10.74 0.41
CA MET A 220 -8.54 9.96 -0.81
C MET A 220 -9.40 8.75 -0.51
N ASP A 221 -10.31 8.44 -1.43
CA ASP A 221 -11.17 7.27 -1.36
C ASP A 221 -10.39 5.99 -1.67
N ALA A 222 -10.71 4.95 -0.92
CA ALA A 222 -10.17 3.62 -1.11
C ALA A 222 -11.29 2.59 -1.20
N VAL A 223 -11.13 1.63 -2.09
CA VAL A 223 -11.97 0.44 -2.17
C VAL A 223 -11.21 -0.70 -1.52
N LEU A 224 -11.82 -1.30 -0.53
CA LEU A 224 -11.29 -2.41 0.25
C LEU A 224 -12.03 -3.69 -0.14
N ALA A 225 -11.32 -4.80 -0.34
CA ALA A 225 -11.92 -6.07 -0.68
C ALA A 225 -11.42 -7.19 0.24
N TRP A 226 -12.36 -7.91 0.84
CA TRP A 226 -12.09 -9.05 1.71
C TRP A 226 -13.01 -10.21 1.38
N ARG A 227 -12.44 -11.38 1.03
CA ARG A 227 -13.18 -12.60 0.67
C ARG A 227 -14.32 -12.37 -0.35
N GLY A 228 -14.11 -11.45 -1.32
CA GLY A 228 -15.08 -11.14 -2.35
C GLY A 228 -16.14 -10.09 -1.97
N GLN A 229 -16.15 -9.61 -0.75
CA GLN A 229 -16.95 -8.47 -0.31
C GLN A 229 -16.14 -7.18 -0.46
N THR A 230 -16.76 -6.13 -0.99
CA THR A 230 -16.13 -4.82 -1.14
C THR A 230 -16.77 -3.80 -0.22
N PHE A 231 -15.97 -2.93 0.36
CA PHE A 231 -16.41 -1.86 1.24
C PHE A 231 -15.54 -0.61 1.04
N ALA A 232 -16.11 0.53 1.36
CA ALA A 232 -15.43 1.81 1.20
C ALA A 232 -14.53 2.12 2.40
N GLY A 233 -13.48 2.90 2.15
CA GLY A 233 -12.61 3.44 3.17
C GLY A 233 -11.96 4.74 2.71
N LYS A 234 -11.35 5.45 3.65
CA LYS A 234 -10.63 6.71 3.38
C LYS A 234 -9.22 6.66 3.91
N VAL A 235 -8.30 7.25 3.15
CA VAL A 235 -6.92 7.43 3.60
C VAL A 235 -6.89 8.46 4.73
N VAL A 236 -6.45 8.04 5.92
CA VAL A 236 -6.38 8.89 7.11
C VAL A 236 -4.95 9.32 7.44
N GLN A 237 -3.94 8.55 7.01
CA GLN A 237 -2.54 8.87 7.22
C GLN A 237 -1.67 8.38 6.07
N THR A 238 -0.70 9.19 5.70
CA THR A 238 0.34 8.89 4.71
C THR A 238 1.71 9.14 5.34
N PRO A 239 2.82 8.72 4.71
CA PRO A 239 4.15 9.05 5.22
C PRO A 239 4.37 10.55 5.48
N GLY A 240 3.79 11.41 4.62
CA GLY A 240 3.92 12.87 4.75
C GLY A 240 3.04 13.50 5.84
N SER A 241 2.03 12.79 6.34
CA SER A 241 1.11 13.26 7.40
C SER A 241 1.27 12.51 8.72
N ALA A 242 2.27 11.64 8.81
CA ALA A 242 2.50 10.84 10.00
C ALA A 242 2.86 11.71 11.21
N PRO A 243 2.38 11.36 12.41
CA PRO A 243 2.73 12.06 13.63
C PRO A 243 4.23 11.92 13.94
N SER A 244 4.80 12.96 14.54
CA SER A 244 6.18 12.91 15.03
C SER A 244 6.30 11.91 16.16
N THR A 245 7.33 11.06 16.14
CA THR A 245 7.64 10.09 17.20
C THR A 245 9.13 9.94 17.35
N ASP A 246 9.59 9.63 18.57
CA ASP A 246 10.99 9.30 18.85
C ASP A 246 11.26 7.78 18.69
N ASP A 247 10.23 6.98 18.47
CA ASP A 247 10.38 5.53 18.22
C ASP A 247 10.82 5.29 16.76
N THR A 248 12.07 4.88 16.59
CA THR A 248 12.68 4.60 15.28
C THR A 248 11.90 3.55 14.47
N ARG A 249 11.29 2.55 15.12
CA ARG A 249 10.51 1.52 14.44
C ARG A 249 9.21 2.07 13.89
N LEU A 250 8.56 2.96 14.64
CA LEU A 250 7.35 3.64 14.17
C LEU A 250 7.67 4.62 13.03
N LEU A 251 8.80 5.34 13.11
CA LEU A 251 9.27 6.19 12.01
C LEU A 251 9.46 5.40 10.71
N GLU A 252 10.14 4.25 10.78
CA GLU A 252 10.33 3.37 9.63
C GLU A 252 9.02 2.80 9.10
N LEU A 253 8.10 2.44 9.97
CA LEU A 253 6.77 1.96 9.59
C LEU A 253 5.99 3.07 8.90
N TYR A 254 5.93 4.26 9.47
CA TYR A 254 5.22 5.41 8.91
C TYR A 254 5.78 5.83 7.55
N ALA A 255 7.11 5.78 7.38
CA ALA A 255 7.75 6.16 6.12
C ALA A 255 7.33 5.31 4.91
N ARG A 256 6.80 4.11 5.12
CA ARG A 256 6.42 3.15 4.07
C ARG A 256 4.97 2.68 4.13
N SER A 257 4.16 3.26 5.02
CA SER A 257 2.78 2.81 5.25
C SER A 257 1.77 3.91 4.98
N VAL A 258 0.63 3.50 4.45
CA VAL A 258 -0.59 4.32 4.35
C VAL A 258 -1.66 3.66 5.19
N TYR A 259 -2.35 4.47 5.99
CA TYR A 259 -3.41 4.04 6.88
C TYR A 259 -4.76 4.42 6.27
N ILE A 260 -5.66 3.47 6.24
CA ILE A 260 -6.98 3.60 5.63
C ILE A 260 -8.02 3.23 6.66
N GLU A 261 -8.92 4.13 6.94
CA GLU A 261 -10.07 3.89 7.83
C GLU A 261 -11.25 3.37 7.00
N PRO A 262 -11.74 2.17 7.27
CA PRO A 262 -12.94 1.65 6.61
C PRO A 262 -14.18 2.41 7.12
N GLU A 263 -15.09 2.76 6.23
CA GLU A 263 -16.37 3.38 6.63
C GLU A 263 -17.29 2.39 7.36
N THR A 264 -17.28 1.15 6.92
CA THR A 264 -18.01 0.04 7.55
C THR A 264 -17.17 -1.23 7.42
N LEU A 265 -17.18 -2.06 8.45
CA LEU A 265 -16.53 -3.38 8.41
C LEU A 265 -17.58 -4.46 8.14
N PRO A 266 -17.34 -5.37 7.17
CA PRO A 266 -18.20 -6.54 6.98
C PRO A 266 -18.20 -7.45 8.21
N GLU A 267 -19.31 -8.18 8.40
CA GLU A 267 -19.39 -9.18 9.47
C GLU A 267 -18.33 -10.28 9.30
N GLY A 268 -17.69 -10.65 10.38
CA GLY A 268 -16.68 -11.71 10.42
C GLY A 268 -15.28 -11.27 10.07
N VAL A 269 -15.06 -10.00 9.80
CA VAL A 269 -13.71 -9.41 9.65
C VAL A 269 -13.05 -9.30 11.01
N ASN A 270 -11.81 -9.75 11.11
CA ASN A 270 -11.05 -9.73 12.35
C ASN A 270 -9.72 -8.97 12.19
N MET A 271 -9.19 -8.55 13.32
CA MET A 271 -7.82 -8.06 13.41
C MET A 271 -6.83 -9.09 12.85
N GLY A 272 -5.89 -8.63 12.01
CA GLY A 272 -4.90 -9.48 11.34
C GLY A 272 -5.36 -10.03 9.98
N ASP A 273 -6.62 -9.83 9.58
CA ASP A 273 -7.08 -10.20 8.25
C ASP A 273 -6.40 -9.34 7.18
N VAL A 274 -6.09 -9.99 6.05
CA VAL A 274 -5.51 -9.33 4.88
C VAL A 274 -6.64 -8.85 3.97
N VAL A 275 -6.55 -7.60 3.55
CA VAL A 275 -7.54 -6.92 2.72
C VAL A 275 -6.85 -6.38 1.47
N ASP A 276 -7.44 -6.59 0.30
CA ASP A 276 -6.98 -5.96 -0.92
C ASP A 276 -7.43 -4.51 -0.95
N VAL A 277 -6.50 -3.61 -1.23
CA VAL A 277 -6.68 -2.17 -1.21
C VAL A 277 -6.51 -1.60 -2.60
N THR A 278 -7.45 -0.78 -3.03
CA THR A 278 -7.36 0.04 -4.23
C THR A 278 -7.65 1.49 -3.85
N ILE A 279 -6.62 2.36 -3.88
CA ILE A 279 -6.74 3.79 -3.60
C ILE A 279 -6.86 4.52 -4.93
N VAL A 280 -7.88 5.34 -5.11
CA VAL A 280 -8.05 6.21 -6.29
C VAL A 280 -7.23 7.47 -6.07
N THR A 281 -6.14 7.63 -6.86
CA THR A 281 -5.21 8.77 -6.72
C THR A 281 -5.54 9.93 -7.65
N ASP A 282 -6.14 9.66 -8.79
CA ASP A 282 -6.70 10.67 -9.69
C ASP A 282 -7.89 10.08 -10.45
N ARG A 283 -8.89 10.92 -10.74
CA ARG A 283 -10.10 10.54 -11.49
C ARG A 283 -10.46 11.65 -12.46
N ARG A 284 -10.65 11.27 -13.71
CA ARG A 284 -11.12 12.15 -14.79
C ARG A 284 -12.40 11.58 -15.35
N GLU A 285 -13.44 12.37 -15.32
CA GLU A 285 -14.73 12.03 -15.91
C GLU A 285 -14.92 12.73 -17.24
N ASN A 286 -15.62 12.07 -18.16
CA ASN A 286 -15.97 12.62 -19.47
C ASN A 286 -14.75 13.09 -20.29
N THR A 287 -13.61 12.38 -20.18
CA THR A 287 -12.39 12.66 -20.95
C THR A 287 -12.28 11.75 -22.16
N LEU A 288 -11.51 12.15 -23.17
CA LEU A 288 -11.23 11.29 -24.33
C LEU A 288 -10.26 10.18 -23.93
N VAL A 289 -10.66 8.94 -24.17
CA VAL A 289 -9.92 7.75 -23.77
C VAL A 289 -9.58 6.90 -24.97
N ILE A 290 -8.32 6.45 -25.03
CA ILE A 290 -7.83 5.49 -26.01
C ILE A 290 -7.06 4.36 -25.32
N PRO A 291 -6.97 3.16 -25.92
CA PRO A 291 -6.10 2.10 -25.43
C PRO A 291 -4.63 2.52 -25.44
N ALA A 292 -3.89 2.14 -24.39
CA ALA A 292 -2.47 2.51 -24.24
C ALA A 292 -1.57 2.00 -25.38
N ASN A 293 -1.95 0.88 -26.04
CA ASN A 293 -1.24 0.32 -27.18
C ASN A 293 -1.47 1.06 -28.50
N ALA A 294 -2.37 2.06 -28.56
CA ALA A 294 -2.54 2.92 -29.71
C ALA A 294 -1.53 4.07 -29.74
N LEU A 295 -0.93 4.43 -28.61
CA LEU A 295 0.04 5.50 -28.52
C LEU A 295 1.38 5.08 -29.14
N ARG A 296 1.92 5.97 -29.96
CA ARG A 296 3.27 5.86 -30.54
C ARG A 296 4.13 7.02 -30.07
N THR A 297 5.39 6.73 -29.79
CA THR A 297 6.37 7.74 -29.36
C THR A 297 7.60 7.66 -30.24
N PHE A 298 7.99 8.79 -30.79
CA PHE A 298 9.22 8.92 -31.56
C PHE A 298 9.90 10.26 -31.25
N ALA A 299 11.17 10.24 -30.85
CA ALA A 299 11.96 11.42 -30.53
C ALA A 299 11.24 12.42 -29.59
N SER A 300 10.63 11.92 -28.51
CA SER A 300 9.84 12.71 -27.53
C SER A 300 8.50 13.25 -28.05
N ARG A 301 8.09 12.90 -29.27
CA ARG A 301 6.78 13.21 -29.85
C ARG A 301 5.82 12.07 -29.55
N ASN A 302 4.67 12.37 -28.96
CA ASN A 302 3.56 11.44 -28.79
C ASN A 302 2.55 11.63 -29.89
N TYR A 303 2.19 10.57 -30.60
CA TYR A 303 1.23 10.62 -31.68
C TYR A 303 0.41 9.34 -31.78
N VAL A 304 -0.70 9.41 -32.42
CA VAL A 304 -1.55 8.26 -32.82
C VAL A 304 -1.72 8.23 -34.32
N GLN A 305 -2.01 7.06 -34.87
CA GLN A 305 -2.37 6.92 -36.27
C GLN A 305 -3.90 6.90 -36.39
N VAL A 306 -4.45 7.93 -37.02
CA VAL A 306 -5.88 8.08 -37.24
C VAL A 306 -6.21 7.55 -38.63
N MET A 307 -7.27 6.76 -38.72
CA MET A 307 -7.81 6.24 -39.98
C MET A 307 -9.09 7.04 -40.36
N ASP A 308 -9.03 7.72 -41.49
CA ASP A 308 -10.16 8.42 -42.08
C ASP A 308 -10.50 7.79 -43.46
N GLY A 309 -11.46 6.87 -43.48
CA GLY A 309 -11.73 6.03 -44.59
C GLY A 309 -10.54 5.13 -44.97
N GLU A 310 -9.94 5.33 -46.12
CA GLU A 310 -8.73 4.61 -46.58
C GLU A 310 -7.43 5.37 -46.28
N ARG A 311 -7.52 6.57 -45.73
CA ARG A 311 -6.35 7.40 -45.40
C ARG A 311 -5.91 7.18 -43.98
N VAL A 312 -4.60 7.03 -43.80
CA VAL A 312 -3.96 6.97 -42.47
C VAL A 312 -3.05 8.18 -42.34
N PHE A 313 -3.20 8.91 -41.28
CA PHE A 313 -2.33 10.04 -40.92
C PHE A 313 -1.94 10.03 -39.47
N GLU A 314 -0.83 10.67 -39.14
CA GLU A 314 -0.37 10.83 -37.77
C GLU A 314 -0.95 12.11 -37.18
N ALA A 315 -1.56 11.99 -36.01
CA ALA A 315 -2.02 13.11 -35.21
C ALA A 315 -1.17 13.20 -33.94
N ASP A 316 -0.55 14.36 -33.70
CA ASP A 316 0.13 14.65 -32.48
C ASP A 316 -0.86 14.75 -31.33
N VAL A 317 -0.58 14.12 -30.22
CA VAL A 317 -1.47 14.10 -29.07
C VAL A 317 -0.77 14.56 -27.80
N GLU A 318 -1.51 15.30 -27.00
CA GLU A 318 -1.15 15.60 -25.63
C GLU A 318 -1.85 14.62 -24.72
N ILE A 319 -1.07 13.91 -23.89
CA ILE A 319 -1.58 12.88 -22.99
C ILE A 319 -1.75 13.43 -21.57
N GLY A 320 -2.85 13.08 -20.93
CA GLY A 320 -3.12 13.33 -19.53
C GLY A 320 -2.79 12.11 -18.64
N ILE A 321 -3.80 11.60 -17.94
CA ILE A 321 -3.65 10.43 -17.08
C ILE A 321 -3.34 9.19 -17.94
N ARG A 322 -2.42 8.38 -17.44
CA ARG A 322 -2.03 7.09 -18.02
C ARG A 322 -2.30 5.97 -17.04
N THR A 323 -3.06 4.97 -17.48
CA THR A 323 -3.24 3.70 -16.78
C THR A 323 -2.50 2.57 -17.49
N ALA A 324 -2.59 1.37 -16.99
CA ALA A 324 -1.98 0.20 -17.64
C ALA A 324 -2.64 -0.15 -18.99
N SER A 325 -3.93 0.14 -19.17
CA SER A 325 -4.73 -0.25 -20.35
C SER A 325 -5.16 0.92 -21.22
N GLU A 326 -5.32 2.10 -20.67
CA GLU A 326 -5.94 3.25 -21.32
C GLU A 326 -5.16 4.55 -21.02
N LEU A 327 -5.34 5.53 -21.90
CA LEU A 327 -4.73 6.85 -21.82
C LEU A 327 -5.80 7.93 -21.99
N GLU A 328 -5.65 9.01 -21.22
CA GLU A 328 -6.37 10.25 -21.45
C GLU A 328 -5.72 11.05 -22.56
N ILE A 329 -6.51 11.57 -23.49
CA ILE A 329 -6.07 12.51 -24.51
C ILE A 329 -6.66 13.88 -24.21
N LEU A 330 -5.76 14.85 -24.00
CA LEU A 330 -6.14 16.24 -23.72
C LEU A 330 -6.38 17.02 -25.00
N SER A 331 -5.61 16.74 -26.07
CA SER A 331 -5.73 17.38 -27.37
C SER A 331 -5.14 16.52 -28.49
N GLY A 332 -5.56 16.76 -29.74
CA GLY A 332 -4.99 16.15 -30.94
C GLY A 332 -5.91 15.16 -31.65
N VAL A 333 -6.98 14.68 -31.02
CA VAL A 333 -8.01 13.84 -31.62
C VAL A 333 -9.40 14.24 -31.13
N GLU A 334 -10.42 13.83 -31.87
CA GLU A 334 -11.83 14.08 -31.57
C GLU A 334 -12.57 12.78 -31.31
N GLU A 335 -13.67 12.86 -30.56
CA GLU A 335 -14.55 11.75 -30.28
C GLU A 335 -15.08 11.12 -31.56
N GLY A 336 -15.13 9.81 -31.68
CA GLY A 336 -15.59 9.08 -32.86
C GLY A 336 -14.50 8.77 -33.88
N GLN A 337 -13.32 9.37 -33.81
CA GLN A 337 -12.20 9.06 -34.71
C GLN A 337 -11.69 7.63 -34.49
N GLN A 338 -11.32 6.97 -35.60
CA GLN A 338 -10.76 5.62 -35.56
C GLN A 338 -9.25 5.67 -35.45
N ILE A 339 -8.71 5.07 -34.39
CA ILE A 339 -7.26 5.01 -34.12
C ILE A 339 -6.76 3.59 -34.34
N ILE A 340 -5.60 3.48 -35.00
CA ILE A 340 -4.95 2.21 -35.30
C ILE A 340 -4.20 1.71 -34.09
N LEU A 341 -4.48 0.48 -33.67
CA LEU A 341 -3.73 -0.23 -32.63
C LEU A 341 -2.37 -0.71 -33.18
N ARG A 342 -1.42 -0.85 -32.26
CA ARG A 342 -0.07 -1.36 -32.57
C ARG A 342 -0.04 -2.87 -32.66
#